data_d5ab1abb48133d125964be63ced6fc85
#
_entry.id   d5ab1abb48133d125964be63ced6fc85
#
_cell.length_a   1.000
_cell.length_b   1.000
_cell.length_c   1.000
_cell.angle_alpha   90.00
_cell.angle_beta   90.00
_cell.angle_gamma   90.00
#
_symmetry.space_group_name_H-M   'P 1'
#
loop_
_entity.id
_entity.type
_entity.pdbx_description
1 polymer ?
#
loop_
_entity_poly.entity_id
_entity_poly.type
_entity_poly.pdbx_seq_one_letter_code
_entity_poly.pdbx_strand_id
1 'polypeptide(L)'
;MTLLTPWRLVFLAGVALLALLYLFLQRRRRTYALRFAASDLFDSVAPKRPGLRRHLPAFVFLLSLSMLVVAFAQPAREVRVPRERATVIVAIDVSLSMEANDVEPDRLQAAQAAANRFIDELPPTLNVGIVSFAGTATVLVPPTRDRLPAKQAIDNLRLAESTAIGEAIFTSLDALANAPSDGTDDLPPARIVLLSDGETTVGRPDAAAVQAALEAEIPVSTIAFGTTAGTIVYDDPATDQVESERIPVPVREENLRAIAEATDGAFFSASSLEELEAVYTDIGSAVGFETVNREITDWFVGGSLVLLALSAGLSLLWFQRLP
;
A
#
# COMPACT_ATOMS: atom_id res chain seq x y z
N MET A 1 -2.88 9.20 12.82
CA MET A 1 -4.00 10.12 12.55
C MET A 1 -3.41 11.41 12.03
N THR A 2 -3.80 11.83 10.87
CA THR A 2 -3.40 13.08 10.25
C THR A 2 -4.62 14.01 10.18
N LEU A 3 -4.39 15.31 10.25
CA LEU A 3 -5.46 16.30 10.06
C LEU A 3 -5.28 16.90 8.66
N LEU A 4 -6.28 16.78 7.80
CA LEU A 4 -6.21 17.32 6.44
C LEU A 4 -6.20 18.86 6.42
N THR A 5 -6.87 19.48 7.40
CA THR A 5 -6.97 20.94 7.51
C THR A 5 -6.67 21.43 8.92
N PRO A 6 -5.39 21.33 9.40
CA PRO A 6 -5.03 21.63 10.79
C PRO A 6 -5.26 23.10 11.18
N TRP A 7 -5.22 24.04 10.24
CA TRP A 7 -5.45 25.45 10.52
C TRP A 7 -6.88 25.73 11.06
N ARG A 8 -7.84 24.84 10.80
CA ARG A 8 -9.22 24.97 11.33
C ARG A 8 -9.29 24.78 12.85
N LEU A 9 -8.25 24.21 13.48
CA LEU A 9 -8.17 24.14 14.94
C LEU A 9 -8.13 25.52 15.60
N VAL A 10 -7.88 26.60 14.86
CA VAL A 10 -7.98 27.98 15.36
C VAL A 10 -9.36 28.26 15.97
N PHE A 11 -10.42 27.59 15.52
CA PHE A 11 -11.75 27.73 16.12
C PHE A 11 -11.84 27.21 17.56
N LEU A 12 -10.88 26.41 18.06
CA LEU A 12 -10.77 26.07 19.47
C LEU A 12 -10.53 27.31 20.33
N ALA A 13 -9.88 28.35 19.79
CA ALA A 13 -9.76 29.62 20.49
C ALA A 13 -11.13 30.26 20.75
N GLY A 14 -12.10 30.10 19.83
CA GLY A 14 -13.49 30.52 20.03
C GLY A 14 -14.17 29.76 21.17
N VAL A 15 -13.94 28.44 21.26
CA VAL A 15 -14.45 27.61 22.37
C VAL A 15 -13.82 28.04 23.70
N ALA A 16 -12.51 28.30 23.71
CA ALA A 16 -11.82 28.81 24.90
C ALA A 16 -12.38 30.19 25.33
N LEU A 17 -12.66 31.07 24.36
CA LEU A 17 -13.30 32.37 24.64
C LEU A 17 -14.67 32.21 25.26
N LEU A 18 -15.50 31.29 24.74
CA LEU A 18 -16.79 30.96 25.33
C LEU A 18 -16.67 30.41 26.74
N ALA A 19 -15.68 29.56 27.03
CA ALA A 19 -15.41 29.07 28.36
C ALA A 19 -15.01 30.20 29.32
N LEU A 20 -14.13 31.10 28.88
CA LEU A 20 -13.71 32.28 29.66
C LEU A 20 -14.88 33.23 29.93
N LEU A 21 -15.71 33.49 28.91
CA LEU A 21 -16.93 34.30 29.05
C LEU A 21 -17.90 33.68 30.07
N TYR A 22 -18.11 32.36 29.99
CA TYR A 22 -18.93 31.64 30.97
C TYR A 22 -18.39 31.82 32.39
N LEU A 23 -17.10 31.65 32.62
CA LEU A 23 -16.46 31.83 33.94
C LEU A 23 -16.56 33.27 34.42
N PHE A 24 -16.36 34.24 33.52
CA PHE A 24 -16.47 35.68 33.85
C PHE A 24 -17.90 36.06 34.28
N LEU A 25 -18.91 35.64 33.51
CA LEU A 25 -20.32 35.92 33.83
C LEU A 25 -20.69 35.28 35.19
N GLN A 26 -20.17 34.09 35.46
CA GLN A 26 -20.40 33.37 36.71
C GLN A 26 -19.78 34.14 37.93
N ARG A 27 -18.54 34.64 37.76
CA ARG A 27 -17.91 35.46 38.80
C ARG A 27 -18.69 36.76 39.03
N ARG A 28 -19.12 37.42 37.97
CA ARG A 28 -19.87 38.67 38.06
C ARG A 28 -21.22 38.47 38.81
N ARG A 29 -21.94 37.40 38.54
CA ARG A 29 -23.17 37.06 39.27
C ARG A 29 -22.95 36.84 40.76
N ARG A 30 -21.83 36.25 41.18
CA ARG A 30 -21.49 36.07 42.57
C ARG A 30 -21.26 37.42 43.30
N THR A 31 -20.60 38.36 42.63
CA THR A 31 -20.31 39.67 43.19
C THR A 31 -21.58 40.52 43.41
N TYR A 32 -22.56 40.40 42.51
CA TYR A 32 -23.84 41.09 42.69
C TYR A 32 -24.68 40.48 43.83
N ALA A 33 -24.72 39.16 43.93
CA ALA A 33 -25.44 38.48 45.00
C ALA A 33 -24.92 38.87 46.41
N LEU A 34 -23.58 39.07 46.58
CA LEU A 34 -22.98 39.50 47.83
C LEU A 34 -23.28 40.96 48.22
N ARG A 35 -23.59 41.84 47.25
CA ARG A 35 -23.94 43.26 47.53
C ARG A 35 -25.35 43.48 48.08
N PHE A 36 -26.25 42.49 47.87
CA PHE A 36 -27.66 42.57 48.35
C PHE A 36 -27.90 41.71 49.58
N ALA A 37 -26.91 40.98 50.10
CA ALA A 37 -27.03 40.06 51.22
C ALA A 37 -26.75 40.71 52.60
N ALA A 38 -27.11 41.97 52.79
CA ALA A 38 -26.89 42.66 54.06
C ALA A 38 -28.16 42.70 54.93
N SER A 39 -28.90 41.57 55.04
CA SER A 39 -29.97 41.45 56.01
C SER A 39 -29.96 40.03 56.61
N ASP A 40 -29.96 39.96 57.94
CA ASP A 40 -29.83 38.76 58.78
C ASP A 40 -30.98 37.72 58.67
N LEU A 41 -31.91 37.89 57.73
CA LEU A 41 -33.07 37.01 57.50
C LEU A 41 -32.88 35.97 56.40
N PHE A 42 -31.74 35.93 55.69
CA PHE A 42 -31.58 35.08 54.51
C PHE A 42 -31.05 33.67 54.77
N ASP A 43 -30.53 33.33 55.97
CA ASP A 43 -29.99 32.00 56.25
C ASP A 43 -31.03 30.87 56.28
N SER A 44 -32.32 31.20 56.45
CA SER A 44 -33.42 30.24 56.52
C SER A 44 -34.09 29.97 55.16
N VAL A 45 -33.85 30.82 54.14
CA VAL A 45 -34.52 30.78 52.82
C VAL A 45 -33.56 30.56 51.66
N ALA A 46 -32.24 30.66 51.92
CA ALA A 46 -31.24 30.50 50.87
C ALA A 46 -31.18 29.04 50.40
N PRO A 47 -31.45 28.73 49.12
CA PRO A 47 -31.29 27.38 48.61
C PRO A 47 -29.83 26.96 48.72
N LYS A 48 -29.62 25.71 49.19
CA LYS A 48 -28.27 25.08 49.31
C LYS A 48 -27.39 25.45 48.13
N ARG A 49 -26.17 25.90 48.40
CA ARG A 49 -25.19 26.32 47.38
C ARG A 49 -25.15 25.31 46.21
N PRO A 50 -25.42 25.74 44.97
CA PRO A 50 -25.40 24.82 43.83
C PRO A 50 -23.97 24.28 43.66
N GLY A 51 -23.81 22.96 43.91
CA GLY A 51 -22.51 22.30 43.82
C GLY A 51 -22.00 22.19 42.40
N LEU A 52 -20.91 21.44 42.21
CA LEU A 52 -20.29 21.15 40.89
C LEU A 52 -21.28 20.72 39.79
N ARG A 53 -22.42 20.14 40.15
CA ARG A 53 -23.51 19.75 39.25
C ARG A 53 -23.98 20.86 38.32
N ARG A 54 -23.88 22.12 38.75
CA ARG A 54 -24.25 23.31 37.95
C ARG A 54 -23.36 23.52 36.73
N HIS A 55 -22.08 23.08 36.81
CA HIS A 55 -21.10 23.31 35.73
C HIS A 55 -21.03 22.16 34.75
N LEU A 56 -21.59 21.00 35.11
CA LEU A 56 -21.50 19.78 34.30
C LEU A 56 -22.16 19.91 32.91
N PRO A 57 -23.39 20.46 32.77
CA PRO A 57 -23.97 20.65 31.44
C PRO A 57 -23.14 21.58 30.56
N ALA A 58 -22.66 22.70 31.11
CA ALA A 58 -21.83 23.66 30.37
C ALA A 58 -20.49 23.03 29.95
N PHE A 59 -19.88 22.21 30.82
CA PHE A 59 -18.63 21.51 30.50
C PHE A 59 -18.85 20.49 29.36
N VAL A 60 -19.92 19.68 29.44
CA VAL A 60 -20.26 18.71 28.38
C VAL A 60 -20.58 19.40 27.07
N PHE A 61 -21.26 20.55 27.12
CA PHE A 61 -21.53 21.39 25.94
C PHE A 61 -20.22 21.90 25.29
N LEU A 62 -19.30 22.45 26.07
CA LEU A 62 -18.03 22.93 25.55
C LEU A 62 -17.16 21.78 24.99
N LEU A 63 -17.25 20.59 25.62
CA LEU A 63 -16.57 19.39 25.12
C LEU A 63 -17.15 18.95 23.77
N SER A 64 -18.50 18.95 23.66
CA SER A 64 -19.19 18.69 22.39
C SER A 64 -18.73 19.66 21.29
N LEU A 65 -18.67 20.96 21.59
CA LEU A 65 -18.25 21.98 20.64
C LEU A 65 -16.78 21.82 20.26
N SER A 66 -15.90 21.48 21.22
CA SER A 66 -14.49 21.16 20.94
C SER A 66 -14.36 19.95 20.01
N MET A 67 -15.15 18.91 20.23
CA MET A 67 -15.17 17.72 19.38
C MET A 67 -15.67 18.03 17.97
N LEU A 68 -16.64 18.93 17.84
CA LEU A 68 -17.13 19.40 16.54
C LEU A 68 -16.05 20.20 15.78
N VAL A 69 -15.25 21.02 16.49
CA VAL A 69 -14.12 21.74 15.88
C VAL A 69 -13.04 20.76 15.41
N VAL A 70 -12.77 19.69 16.18
CA VAL A 70 -11.86 18.63 15.73
C VAL A 70 -12.41 17.91 14.51
N ALA A 71 -13.72 17.62 14.47
CA ALA A 71 -14.38 17.07 13.29
C ALA A 71 -14.21 17.98 12.06
N PHE A 72 -14.36 19.29 12.27
CA PHE A 72 -14.18 20.28 11.21
C PHE A 72 -12.75 20.36 10.67
N ALA A 73 -11.74 19.96 11.46
CA ALA A 73 -10.35 19.86 11.03
C ALA A 73 -10.08 18.62 10.15
N GLN A 74 -11.11 17.82 9.84
CA GLN A 74 -11.07 16.64 8.98
C GLN A 74 -9.99 15.64 9.42
N PRO A 75 -10.16 14.98 10.58
CA PRO A 75 -9.27 13.93 10.99
C PRO A 75 -9.34 12.78 9.99
N ALA A 76 -8.18 12.33 9.51
CA ALA A 76 -8.04 11.24 8.57
C ALA A 76 -7.16 10.13 9.15
N ARG A 77 -7.41 8.94 8.71
CA ARG A 77 -6.61 7.75 8.98
C ARG A 77 -6.15 7.16 7.67
N GLU A 78 -4.87 6.82 7.63
CA GLU A 78 -4.32 6.04 6.53
C GLU A 78 -4.95 4.64 6.51
N VAL A 79 -5.53 4.30 5.38
CA VAL A 79 -6.14 2.99 5.12
C VAL A 79 -5.57 2.48 3.82
N ARG A 80 -5.10 1.22 3.83
CA ARG A 80 -4.72 0.54 2.59
C ARG A 80 -5.99 0.11 1.88
N VAL A 81 -6.16 0.60 0.66
CA VAL A 81 -7.28 0.21 -0.21
C VAL A 81 -6.72 -0.46 -1.46
N PRO A 82 -7.38 -1.49 -2.01
CA PRO A 82 -6.99 -2.06 -3.28
C PRO A 82 -7.02 -0.98 -4.36
N ARG A 83 -6.00 -0.93 -5.19
CA ARG A 83 -6.01 -0.07 -6.38
C ARG A 83 -7.11 -0.52 -7.32
N GLU A 84 -7.85 0.42 -7.83
CA GLU A 84 -8.91 0.12 -8.80
C GLU A 84 -8.34 -0.28 -10.17
N ARG A 85 -7.12 0.18 -10.47
CA ARG A 85 -6.42 -0.05 -11.75
C ARG A 85 -4.91 -0.10 -11.53
N ALA A 86 -4.30 -1.15 -12.01
CA ALA A 86 -2.86 -1.24 -12.24
C ALA A 86 -2.61 -2.42 -13.20
N THR A 87 -1.46 -2.39 -13.86
CA THR A 87 -1.03 -3.48 -14.73
C THR A 87 0.32 -4.00 -14.27
N VAL A 88 0.43 -5.32 -14.14
CA VAL A 88 1.68 -5.99 -13.77
C VAL A 88 2.08 -6.92 -14.91
N ILE A 89 3.31 -6.79 -15.39
CA ILE A 89 3.92 -7.79 -16.26
C ILE A 89 4.85 -8.64 -15.42
N VAL A 90 4.64 -9.94 -15.44
CA VAL A 90 5.56 -10.93 -14.86
C VAL A 90 6.41 -11.48 -15.96
N ALA A 91 7.69 -11.10 -15.98
CA ALA A 91 8.68 -11.60 -16.91
C ALA A 91 9.50 -12.72 -16.24
N ILE A 92 9.41 -13.93 -16.76
CA ILE A 92 10.02 -15.12 -16.18
C ILE A 92 11.13 -15.62 -17.09
N ASP A 93 12.32 -15.76 -16.52
CA ASP A 93 13.46 -16.38 -17.16
C ASP A 93 13.19 -17.88 -17.36
N VAL A 94 13.40 -18.35 -18.57
CA VAL A 94 13.32 -19.76 -18.91
C VAL A 94 14.62 -20.28 -19.54
N SER A 95 15.72 -19.62 -19.23
CA SER A 95 17.06 -20.05 -19.66
C SER A 95 17.45 -21.39 -19.05
N LEU A 96 18.45 -22.07 -19.64
CA LEU A 96 18.89 -23.39 -19.15
C LEU A 96 19.38 -23.36 -17.70
N SER A 97 19.88 -22.24 -17.21
CA SER A 97 20.26 -22.09 -15.79
C SER A 97 19.10 -22.28 -14.81
N MET A 98 17.86 -22.12 -15.28
CA MET A 98 16.66 -22.40 -14.50
C MET A 98 16.34 -23.90 -14.31
N GLU A 99 17.12 -24.80 -14.94
CA GLU A 99 17.12 -26.24 -14.66
C GLU A 99 17.86 -26.60 -13.37
N ALA A 100 18.63 -25.67 -12.78
CA ALA A 100 19.41 -25.91 -11.59
C ALA A 100 18.57 -26.37 -10.41
N ASN A 101 19.08 -27.38 -9.68
CA ASN A 101 18.39 -28.04 -8.56
C ASN A 101 18.84 -27.49 -7.20
N ASP A 102 19.38 -26.29 -7.16
CA ASP A 102 19.76 -25.62 -5.91
C ASP A 102 18.55 -25.02 -5.16
N VAL A 103 17.41 -24.98 -5.83
CA VAL A 103 16.08 -24.73 -5.27
C VAL A 103 15.19 -25.92 -5.63
N GLU A 104 14.47 -26.50 -4.66
CA GLU A 104 13.61 -27.66 -4.89
C GLU A 104 12.27 -27.27 -5.57
N PRO A 105 11.76 -28.06 -6.53
CA PRO A 105 12.41 -29.22 -7.16
C PRO A 105 13.47 -28.84 -8.19
N ASP A 106 13.33 -27.73 -8.88
CA ASP A 106 14.26 -26.97 -9.71
C ASP A 106 13.81 -25.50 -9.74
N ARG A 107 14.69 -24.60 -10.21
CA ARG A 107 14.39 -23.15 -10.24
C ARG A 107 13.14 -22.85 -11.07
N LEU A 108 12.95 -23.49 -12.22
CA LEU A 108 11.80 -23.20 -13.10
C LEU A 108 10.50 -23.63 -12.45
N GLN A 109 10.43 -24.83 -11.88
CA GLN A 109 9.21 -25.33 -11.24
C GLN A 109 8.88 -24.50 -9.98
N ALA A 110 9.88 -24.13 -9.20
CA ALA A 110 9.69 -23.24 -8.05
C ALA A 110 9.18 -21.84 -8.50
N ALA A 111 9.75 -21.29 -9.59
CA ALA A 111 9.29 -20.03 -10.16
C ALA A 111 7.82 -20.11 -10.66
N GLN A 112 7.46 -21.23 -11.32
CA GLN A 112 6.07 -21.48 -11.77
C GLN A 112 5.10 -21.52 -10.57
N ALA A 113 5.44 -22.25 -9.52
CA ALA A 113 4.60 -22.36 -8.33
C ALA A 113 4.41 -20.99 -7.65
N ALA A 114 5.49 -20.24 -7.44
CA ALA A 114 5.44 -18.93 -6.82
C ALA A 114 4.70 -17.90 -7.67
N ALA A 115 4.90 -17.90 -9.00
CA ALA A 115 4.20 -16.99 -9.91
C ALA A 115 2.69 -17.27 -9.96
N ASN A 116 2.28 -18.55 -9.96
CA ASN A 116 0.88 -18.92 -9.88
C ASN A 116 0.22 -18.41 -8.58
N ARG A 117 0.91 -18.57 -7.46
CA ARG A 117 0.42 -18.08 -6.17
C ARG A 117 0.33 -16.56 -6.14
N PHE A 118 1.35 -15.88 -6.66
CA PHE A 118 1.32 -14.42 -6.80
C PHE A 118 0.09 -13.92 -7.56
N ILE A 119 -0.23 -14.56 -8.69
CA ILE A 119 -1.41 -14.21 -9.49
C ILE A 119 -2.71 -14.39 -8.70
N ASP A 120 -2.80 -15.43 -7.85
CA ASP A 120 -3.97 -15.67 -7.00
C ASP A 120 -4.12 -14.61 -5.89
N GLU A 121 -3.02 -14.11 -5.37
CA GLU A 121 -3.01 -13.10 -4.30
C GLU A 121 -3.28 -11.68 -4.82
N LEU A 122 -3.08 -11.42 -6.11
CA LEU A 122 -3.33 -10.09 -6.69
C LEU A 122 -4.83 -9.75 -6.71
N PRO A 123 -5.20 -8.51 -6.38
CA PRO A 123 -6.57 -8.03 -6.52
C PRO A 123 -7.15 -8.31 -7.91
N PRO A 124 -8.41 -8.75 -8.02
CA PRO A 124 -9.01 -9.13 -9.31
C PRO A 124 -9.19 -7.94 -10.26
N THR A 125 -9.07 -6.72 -9.77
CA THR A 125 -9.16 -5.48 -10.55
C THR A 125 -7.91 -5.20 -11.39
N LEU A 126 -6.77 -5.82 -11.05
CA LEU A 126 -5.50 -5.60 -11.73
C LEU A 126 -5.38 -6.43 -13.01
N ASN A 127 -4.77 -5.85 -14.05
CA ASN A 127 -4.36 -6.58 -15.23
C ASN A 127 -3.02 -7.29 -14.97
N VAL A 128 -2.88 -8.53 -15.44
CA VAL A 128 -1.63 -9.29 -15.39
C VAL A 128 -1.28 -9.75 -16.79
N GLY A 129 -0.06 -9.49 -17.22
CA GLY A 129 0.53 -10.03 -18.43
C GLY A 129 1.69 -10.96 -18.09
N ILE A 130 1.94 -11.96 -18.92
CA ILE A 130 3.03 -12.91 -18.77
C ILE A 130 3.97 -12.82 -19.96
N VAL A 131 5.23 -12.63 -19.66
CA VAL A 131 6.34 -12.66 -20.63
C VAL A 131 7.30 -13.77 -20.21
N SER A 132 7.67 -14.64 -21.13
CA SER A 132 8.79 -15.56 -20.98
C SER A 132 9.98 -15.04 -21.76
N PHE A 133 11.17 -15.25 -21.23
CA PHE A 133 12.37 -14.86 -21.95
C PHE A 133 13.52 -15.85 -21.71
N ALA A 134 14.31 -16.00 -22.74
CA ALA A 134 15.58 -16.70 -22.80
C ALA A 134 16.45 -15.95 -23.82
N GLY A 135 16.94 -16.55 -24.90
CA GLY A 135 17.61 -15.82 -25.98
C GLY A 135 16.72 -14.80 -26.71
N THR A 136 15.40 -14.94 -26.61
CA THR A 136 14.36 -14.00 -27.08
C THR A 136 13.29 -13.85 -26.03
N ALA A 137 12.54 -12.75 -26.07
CA ALA A 137 11.40 -12.55 -25.18
C ALA A 137 10.06 -12.65 -25.95
N THR A 138 9.05 -13.26 -25.34
CA THR A 138 7.75 -13.46 -25.96
C THR A 138 6.63 -13.14 -24.95
N VAL A 139 5.63 -12.37 -25.40
CA VAL A 139 4.41 -12.16 -24.62
C VAL A 139 3.55 -13.43 -24.75
N LEU A 140 3.46 -14.21 -23.67
CA LEU A 140 2.62 -15.40 -23.62
C LEU A 140 1.16 -15.03 -23.42
N VAL A 141 0.92 -14.02 -22.54
CA VAL A 141 -0.42 -13.52 -22.25
C VAL A 141 -0.36 -12.00 -22.19
N PRO A 142 -1.10 -11.30 -23.05
CA PRO A 142 -1.21 -9.85 -22.92
C PRO A 142 -1.93 -9.46 -21.62
N PRO A 143 -1.74 -8.23 -21.13
CA PRO A 143 -2.38 -7.77 -19.90
C PRO A 143 -3.90 -8.02 -19.87
N THR A 144 -4.35 -8.82 -18.93
CA THR A 144 -5.77 -9.18 -18.77
C THR A 144 -6.15 -9.38 -17.30
N ARG A 145 -7.42 -9.22 -16.97
CA ARG A 145 -7.98 -9.56 -15.64
C ARG A 145 -8.32 -11.04 -15.51
N ASP A 146 -8.40 -11.77 -16.62
CA ASP A 146 -8.60 -13.22 -16.60
C ASP A 146 -7.31 -13.92 -16.17
N ARG A 147 -7.35 -14.61 -15.03
CA ARG A 147 -6.19 -15.30 -14.45
C ARG A 147 -5.91 -16.66 -15.09
N LEU A 148 -6.94 -17.27 -15.68
CA LEU A 148 -6.82 -18.63 -16.21
C LEU A 148 -5.77 -18.74 -17.34
N PRO A 149 -5.77 -17.86 -18.36
CA PRO A 149 -4.72 -17.91 -19.40
C PRO A 149 -3.32 -17.69 -18.84
N ALA A 150 -3.17 -16.79 -17.85
CA ALA A 150 -1.88 -16.50 -17.22
C ALA A 150 -1.31 -17.74 -16.50
N LYS A 151 -2.13 -18.43 -15.71
CA LYS A 151 -1.74 -19.66 -15.01
C LYS A 151 -1.39 -20.77 -15.99
N GLN A 152 -2.21 -20.97 -17.02
CA GLN A 152 -1.92 -21.96 -18.06
C GLN A 152 -0.62 -21.68 -18.80
N ALA A 153 -0.31 -20.40 -19.07
CA ALA A 153 0.95 -20.02 -19.71
C ALA A 153 2.15 -20.33 -18.81
N ILE A 154 2.05 -20.02 -17.51
CA ILE A 154 3.10 -20.32 -16.52
C ILE A 154 3.33 -21.82 -16.41
N ASP A 155 2.27 -22.64 -16.29
CA ASP A 155 2.39 -24.10 -16.18
C ASP A 155 3.03 -24.74 -17.42
N ASN A 156 2.94 -24.09 -18.58
CA ASN A 156 3.49 -24.55 -19.84
C ASN A 156 4.86 -23.96 -20.20
N LEU A 157 5.50 -23.19 -19.31
CA LEU A 157 6.85 -22.68 -19.53
C LEU A 157 7.83 -23.81 -19.80
N ARG A 158 8.73 -23.61 -20.76
CA ARG A 158 9.76 -24.57 -21.15
C ARG A 158 11.09 -23.88 -21.25
N LEU A 159 12.14 -24.59 -20.83
CA LEU A 159 13.53 -24.15 -20.95
C LEU A 159 13.94 -23.86 -22.39
N ALA A 160 14.75 -22.84 -22.58
CA ALA A 160 15.34 -22.46 -23.83
C ALA A 160 16.78 -21.97 -23.62
N GLU A 161 17.55 -21.89 -24.71
CA GLU A 161 18.96 -21.47 -24.63
C GLU A 161 19.12 -19.96 -24.50
N SER A 162 20.21 -19.55 -23.86
CA SER A 162 20.63 -18.16 -23.68
C SER A 162 19.71 -17.33 -22.76
N THR A 163 20.09 -16.09 -22.47
CA THR A 163 19.30 -15.16 -21.62
C THR A 163 19.44 -13.75 -22.16
N ALA A 164 18.32 -13.05 -22.33
CA ALA A 164 18.24 -11.69 -22.86
C ALA A 164 17.34 -10.81 -21.98
N ILE A 165 17.87 -10.30 -20.87
CA ILE A 165 17.13 -9.48 -19.90
C ILE A 165 16.63 -8.18 -20.57
N GLY A 166 17.49 -7.53 -21.39
CA GLY A 166 17.09 -6.33 -22.13
C GLY A 166 15.87 -6.56 -23.02
N GLU A 167 15.80 -7.71 -23.73
CA GLU A 167 14.63 -8.07 -24.55
C GLU A 167 13.38 -8.30 -23.70
N ALA A 168 13.53 -8.91 -22.52
CA ALA A 168 12.42 -9.10 -21.58
C ALA A 168 11.77 -7.77 -21.17
N ILE A 169 12.59 -6.76 -20.85
CA ILE A 169 12.12 -5.42 -20.48
C ILE A 169 11.44 -4.74 -21.68
N PHE A 170 12.07 -4.72 -22.87
CA PHE A 170 11.47 -4.12 -24.05
C PHE A 170 10.13 -4.77 -24.43
N THR A 171 10.08 -6.11 -24.44
CA THR A 171 8.85 -6.85 -24.72
C THR A 171 7.76 -6.58 -23.68
N SER A 172 8.14 -6.41 -22.42
CA SER A 172 7.23 -6.03 -21.36
C SER A 172 6.68 -4.62 -21.52
N LEU A 173 7.52 -3.66 -21.92
CA LEU A 173 7.10 -2.29 -22.24
C LEU A 173 6.13 -2.26 -23.44
N ASP A 174 6.41 -3.03 -24.47
CA ASP A 174 5.52 -3.16 -25.64
C ASP A 174 4.17 -3.78 -25.25
N ALA A 175 4.18 -4.78 -24.35
CA ALA A 175 2.96 -5.38 -23.84
C ALA A 175 2.12 -4.39 -23.02
N LEU A 176 2.77 -3.52 -22.23
CA LEU A 176 2.12 -2.47 -21.45
C LEU A 176 1.55 -1.36 -22.36
N ALA A 177 2.26 -0.96 -23.40
CA ALA A 177 1.79 0.04 -24.35
C ALA A 177 0.52 -0.42 -25.10
N ASN A 178 0.35 -1.73 -25.28
CA ASN A 178 -0.81 -2.35 -25.92
C ASN A 178 -1.86 -2.87 -24.91
N ALA A 179 -1.71 -2.54 -23.61
CA ALA A 179 -2.67 -2.96 -22.59
C ALA A 179 -4.06 -2.32 -22.82
N PRO A 180 -5.15 -3.00 -22.47
CA PRO A 180 -6.49 -2.43 -22.57
C PRO A 180 -6.60 -1.14 -21.76
N SER A 181 -6.90 -0.02 -22.41
CA SER A 181 -7.20 1.25 -21.76
C SER A 181 -8.72 1.41 -21.60
N ASP A 182 -9.16 1.82 -20.42
CA ASP A 182 -10.58 2.05 -20.14
C ASP A 182 -11.07 3.42 -20.67
N GLY A 183 -10.37 4.00 -21.67
CA GLY A 183 -10.75 5.26 -22.31
C GLY A 183 -10.54 6.52 -21.47
N THR A 184 -9.78 6.43 -20.39
CA THR A 184 -9.31 7.60 -19.62
C THR A 184 -7.92 7.99 -20.12
N ASP A 185 -7.66 9.30 -20.21
CA ASP A 185 -6.36 9.85 -20.65
C ASP A 185 -5.20 9.52 -19.68
N ASP A 186 -5.50 9.04 -18.48
CA ASP A 186 -4.52 8.62 -17.47
C ASP A 186 -4.15 7.14 -17.66
N LEU A 187 -2.89 6.88 -17.97
CA LEU A 187 -2.33 5.53 -17.99
C LEU A 187 -2.37 4.95 -16.57
N PRO A 188 -2.97 3.74 -16.38
CA PRO A 188 -2.95 3.12 -15.07
C PRO A 188 -1.51 2.82 -14.64
N PRO A 189 -1.18 2.92 -13.35
CA PRO A 189 0.13 2.55 -12.85
C PRO A 189 0.51 1.16 -13.35
N ALA A 190 1.72 1.05 -13.89
CA ALA A 190 2.23 -0.20 -14.41
C ALA A 190 3.55 -0.57 -13.74
N ARG A 191 3.85 -1.86 -13.65
CA ARG A 191 5.12 -2.37 -13.12
C ARG A 191 5.54 -3.63 -13.86
N ILE A 192 6.82 -3.76 -14.10
CA ILE A 192 7.43 -4.99 -14.58
C ILE A 192 8.05 -5.70 -13.37
N VAL A 193 7.79 -7.00 -13.24
CA VAL A 193 8.42 -7.88 -12.26
C VAL A 193 9.23 -8.91 -13.04
N LEU A 194 10.54 -8.81 -12.97
CA LEU A 194 11.48 -9.64 -13.73
C LEU A 194 12.16 -10.62 -12.79
N LEU A 195 12.02 -11.90 -13.07
CA LEU A 195 12.67 -12.99 -12.33
C LEU A 195 13.73 -13.64 -13.22
N SER A 196 14.97 -13.66 -12.74
CA SER A 196 16.13 -14.24 -13.44
C SER A 196 17.24 -14.61 -12.44
N ASP A 197 18.23 -15.35 -12.89
CA ASP A 197 19.50 -15.56 -12.17
C ASP A 197 20.52 -14.44 -12.45
N GLY A 198 20.20 -13.49 -13.32
CA GLY A 198 20.95 -12.23 -13.52
C GLY A 198 22.01 -12.23 -14.60
N GLU A 199 22.20 -13.28 -15.38
CA GLU A 199 23.19 -13.33 -16.45
C GLU A 199 22.54 -13.03 -17.81
N THR A 200 22.92 -11.90 -18.45
CA THR A 200 22.55 -11.60 -19.84
C THR A 200 23.65 -12.11 -20.78
N THR A 201 23.28 -12.98 -21.73
CA THR A 201 24.22 -13.59 -22.67
C THR A 201 24.04 -13.08 -24.10
N VAL A 202 22.86 -12.65 -24.47
CA VAL A 202 22.51 -12.19 -25.84
C VAL A 202 21.47 -11.05 -25.77
N GLY A 203 21.14 -10.48 -26.93
CA GLY A 203 20.09 -9.47 -27.07
C GLY A 203 20.60 -8.03 -26.98
N ARG A 204 19.65 -7.09 -26.90
CA ARG A 204 19.95 -5.67 -26.72
C ARG A 204 20.56 -5.41 -25.33
N PRO A 205 21.47 -4.42 -25.21
CA PRO A 205 22.06 -4.10 -23.91
C PRO A 205 21.00 -3.74 -22.86
N ASP A 206 21.16 -4.25 -21.64
CA ASP A 206 20.26 -3.98 -20.50
C ASP A 206 20.17 -2.47 -20.20
N ALA A 207 21.25 -1.72 -20.37
CA ALA A 207 21.26 -0.27 -20.20
C ALA A 207 20.30 0.46 -21.16
N ALA A 208 20.13 -0.03 -22.40
CA ALA A 208 19.17 0.54 -23.34
C ALA A 208 17.71 0.24 -22.92
N ALA A 209 17.48 -0.93 -22.36
CA ALA A 209 16.17 -1.31 -21.82
C ALA A 209 15.81 -0.50 -20.57
N VAL A 210 16.78 -0.26 -19.67
CA VAL A 210 16.63 0.63 -18.51
C VAL A 210 16.26 2.04 -18.96
N GLN A 211 16.94 2.57 -19.96
CA GLN A 211 16.62 3.90 -20.51
C GLN A 211 15.18 3.97 -21.05
N ALA A 212 14.74 2.94 -21.77
CA ALA A 212 13.36 2.88 -22.28
C ALA A 212 12.32 2.77 -21.16
N ALA A 213 12.63 2.03 -20.08
CA ALA A 213 11.75 1.93 -18.90
C ALA A 213 11.65 3.28 -18.17
N LEU A 214 12.75 4.03 -18.04
CA LEU A 214 12.77 5.38 -17.49
C LEU A 214 11.96 6.38 -18.34
N GLU A 215 12.11 6.34 -19.66
CA GLU A 215 11.34 7.20 -20.58
C GLU A 215 9.83 6.90 -20.54
N ALA A 216 9.47 5.64 -20.26
CA ALA A 216 8.08 5.21 -20.07
C ALA A 216 7.56 5.43 -18.64
N GLU A 217 8.40 5.87 -17.70
CA GLU A 217 8.09 5.99 -16.26
C GLU A 217 7.56 4.68 -15.64
N ILE A 218 8.07 3.52 -16.12
CA ILE A 218 7.66 2.20 -15.68
C ILE A 218 8.77 1.58 -14.82
N PRO A 219 8.54 1.40 -13.50
CA PRO A 219 9.51 0.77 -12.63
C PRO A 219 9.64 -0.73 -12.93
N VAL A 220 10.89 -1.22 -12.96
CA VAL A 220 11.23 -2.63 -13.14
C VAL A 220 11.72 -3.19 -11.81
N SER A 221 10.89 -3.97 -11.15
CA SER A 221 11.33 -4.73 -9.97
C SER A 221 11.99 -6.03 -10.43
N THR A 222 13.13 -6.36 -9.83
CA THR A 222 13.90 -7.54 -10.20
C THR A 222 14.02 -8.50 -9.03
N ILE A 223 13.96 -9.79 -9.32
CA ILE A 223 14.10 -10.88 -8.37
C ILE A 223 15.27 -11.75 -8.84
N ALA A 224 16.36 -11.75 -8.08
CA ALA A 224 17.47 -12.67 -8.27
C ALA A 224 17.09 -14.01 -7.64
N PHE A 225 16.95 -15.06 -8.45
CA PHE A 225 16.43 -16.34 -7.98
C PHE A 225 17.43 -17.49 -8.15
N GLY A 226 17.71 -18.18 -7.03
CA GLY A 226 18.65 -19.28 -6.93
C GLY A 226 19.77 -19.00 -5.93
N THR A 227 20.82 -19.83 -5.95
CA THR A 227 21.97 -19.72 -5.06
C THR A 227 23.29 -19.55 -5.82
N THR A 228 24.36 -19.22 -5.11
CA THR A 228 25.72 -19.18 -5.68
C THR A 228 26.29 -20.57 -5.97
N ALA A 229 25.63 -21.63 -5.50
CA ALA A 229 26.06 -23.02 -5.65
C ALA A 229 25.29 -23.78 -6.75
N GLY A 230 24.42 -23.09 -7.49
CA GLY A 230 23.62 -23.69 -8.57
C GLY A 230 24.49 -24.35 -9.63
N THR A 231 24.11 -25.55 -10.06
CA THR A 231 24.77 -26.31 -11.14
C THR A 231 23.73 -26.96 -12.03
N ILE A 232 24.02 -27.01 -13.32
CA ILE A 232 23.25 -27.80 -14.29
C ILE A 232 24.09 -28.93 -14.80
N VAL A 233 23.41 -29.99 -15.26
CA VAL A 233 24.05 -31.13 -15.92
C VAL A 233 23.88 -30.96 -17.41
N TYR A 234 24.95 -30.78 -18.13
CA TYR A 234 24.93 -30.68 -19.58
C TYR A 234 25.40 -32.01 -20.22
N ASP A 235 24.47 -32.63 -20.96
CA ASP A 235 24.80 -33.79 -21.78
C ASP A 235 25.14 -33.31 -23.20
N ASP A 236 26.41 -33.32 -23.59
CA ASP A 236 26.79 -32.95 -24.96
C ASP A 236 26.37 -34.06 -25.94
N PRO A 237 25.41 -33.81 -26.81
CA PRO A 237 24.95 -34.81 -27.78
C PRO A 237 25.98 -35.16 -28.85
N ALA A 238 27.09 -34.44 -28.91
CA ALA A 238 28.17 -34.68 -29.89
C ALA A 238 29.23 -35.66 -29.40
N THR A 239 29.26 -35.98 -28.12
CA THR A 239 30.22 -36.93 -27.53
C THR A 239 29.54 -38.22 -27.11
N ASP A 240 29.98 -39.35 -27.70
CA ASP A 240 29.53 -40.71 -27.35
C ASP A 240 30.02 -41.14 -25.92
N GLN A 241 30.62 -40.24 -25.14
CA GLN A 241 31.07 -40.45 -23.79
C GLN A 241 30.12 -39.82 -22.81
N VAL A 242 29.49 -40.65 -21.96
CA VAL A 242 28.60 -40.26 -20.86
C VAL A 242 29.41 -39.60 -19.74
N GLU A 243 30.04 -38.47 -20.02
CA GLU A 243 30.56 -37.58 -19.00
C GLU A 243 29.65 -36.36 -18.93
N SER A 244 28.61 -36.48 -18.09
CA SER A 244 27.79 -35.36 -17.73
C SER A 244 28.63 -34.28 -17.07
N GLU A 245 28.91 -33.19 -17.75
CA GLU A 245 29.67 -32.08 -17.20
C GLU A 245 28.75 -31.21 -16.31
N ARG A 246 29.17 -30.98 -15.07
CA ARG A 246 28.45 -30.06 -14.18
C ARG A 246 28.93 -28.64 -14.42
N ILE A 247 28.06 -27.82 -14.99
CA ILE A 247 28.34 -26.42 -15.26
C ILE A 247 27.79 -25.58 -14.10
N PRO A 248 28.63 -24.78 -13.41
CA PRO A 248 28.14 -23.88 -12.37
C PRO A 248 27.34 -22.72 -13.00
N VAL A 249 26.18 -22.45 -12.41
CA VAL A 249 25.28 -21.34 -12.80
C VAL A 249 24.93 -20.50 -11.56
N PRO A 250 25.94 -19.77 -11.03
CA PRO A 250 25.73 -18.94 -9.84
C PRO A 250 24.83 -17.75 -10.16
N VAL A 251 23.98 -17.37 -9.22
CA VAL A 251 23.16 -16.15 -9.32
C VAL A 251 24.06 -14.91 -9.33
N ARG A 252 23.80 -13.98 -10.23
CA ARG A 252 24.49 -12.67 -10.37
C ARG A 252 23.54 -11.52 -10.06
N GLU A 253 23.56 -11.07 -8.82
CA GLU A 253 22.65 -10.04 -8.31
C GLU A 253 22.96 -8.63 -8.84
N GLU A 254 24.24 -8.34 -9.17
CA GLU A 254 24.69 -6.97 -9.45
C GLU A 254 23.92 -6.32 -10.59
N ASN A 255 23.73 -7.03 -11.69
CA ASN A 255 23.03 -6.52 -12.86
C ASN A 255 21.53 -6.26 -12.56
N LEU A 256 20.87 -7.23 -11.91
CA LEU A 256 19.45 -7.11 -11.53
C LEU A 256 19.22 -5.96 -10.54
N ARG A 257 20.13 -5.80 -9.57
CA ARG A 257 20.10 -4.69 -8.62
C ARG A 257 20.24 -3.35 -9.33
N ALA A 258 21.20 -3.24 -10.25
CA ALA A 258 21.42 -2.02 -11.02
C ALA A 258 20.19 -1.64 -11.88
N ILE A 259 19.52 -2.62 -12.50
CA ILE A 259 18.29 -2.40 -13.26
C ILE A 259 17.17 -1.86 -12.36
N ALA A 260 16.94 -2.49 -11.21
CA ALA A 260 15.90 -2.08 -10.28
C ALA A 260 16.15 -0.66 -9.75
N GLU A 261 17.36 -0.39 -9.25
CA GLU A 261 17.72 0.92 -8.69
C GLU A 261 17.63 2.04 -9.75
N ALA A 262 18.03 1.76 -10.97
CA ALA A 262 17.99 2.74 -12.05
C ALA A 262 16.56 3.08 -12.50
N THR A 263 15.60 2.16 -12.35
CA THR A 263 14.20 2.34 -12.80
C THR A 263 13.20 2.63 -11.68
N ASP A 264 13.67 3.01 -10.47
CA ASP A 264 12.85 3.18 -9.28
C ASP A 264 12.02 1.92 -8.92
N GLY A 265 12.54 0.76 -9.29
CA GLY A 265 12.02 -0.54 -8.93
C GLY A 265 12.63 -1.06 -7.63
N ALA A 266 12.12 -2.19 -7.14
CA ALA A 266 12.67 -2.86 -5.96
C ALA A 266 13.51 -4.07 -6.40
N PHE A 267 14.67 -4.25 -5.77
CA PHE A 267 15.49 -5.45 -5.92
C PHE A 267 15.21 -6.42 -4.78
N PHE A 268 15.06 -7.68 -5.13
CA PHE A 268 14.89 -8.79 -4.19
C PHE A 268 15.84 -9.94 -4.55
N SER A 269 16.16 -10.75 -3.55
CA SER A 269 16.90 -12.00 -3.73
C SER A 269 16.14 -13.12 -3.02
N ALA A 270 16.02 -14.28 -3.65
CA ALA A 270 15.38 -15.45 -3.10
C ALA A 270 16.17 -16.71 -3.44
N SER A 271 16.44 -17.52 -2.42
CA SER A 271 17.22 -18.77 -2.52
C SER A 271 16.37 -20.03 -2.29
N SER A 272 15.06 -19.83 -2.03
CA SER A 272 14.07 -20.89 -1.84
C SER A 272 12.72 -20.52 -2.40
N LEU A 273 11.80 -21.48 -2.52
CA LEU A 273 10.41 -21.23 -2.92
C LEU A 273 9.71 -20.32 -1.90
N GLU A 274 9.91 -20.56 -0.61
CA GLU A 274 9.26 -19.77 0.46
C GLU A 274 9.70 -18.30 0.43
N GLU A 275 11.01 -18.07 0.20
CA GLU A 275 11.53 -16.71 0.06
C GLU A 275 10.96 -16.03 -1.18
N LEU A 276 10.87 -16.74 -2.30
CA LEU A 276 10.29 -16.22 -3.53
C LEU A 276 8.80 -15.88 -3.36
N GLU A 277 8.02 -16.73 -2.68
CA GLU A 277 6.63 -16.44 -2.35
C GLU A 277 6.49 -15.20 -1.45
N ALA A 278 7.37 -15.04 -0.46
CA ALA A 278 7.37 -13.83 0.40
C ALA A 278 7.68 -12.57 -0.42
N VAL A 279 8.65 -12.62 -1.34
CA VAL A 279 8.97 -11.50 -2.25
C VAL A 279 7.76 -11.15 -3.12
N TYR A 280 7.10 -12.13 -3.69
CA TYR A 280 5.91 -11.88 -4.50
C TYR A 280 4.76 -11.28 -3.68
N THR A 281 4.56 -11.70 -2.44
CA THR A 281 3.57 -11.10 -1.53
C THR A 281 3.89 -9.63 -1.25
N ASP A 282 5.17 -9.29 -1.03
CA ASP A 282 5.61 -7.90 -0.84
C ASP A 282 5.34 -7.05 -2.08
N ILE A 283 5.72 -7.54 -3.27
CA ILE A 283 5.46 -6.85 -4.54
C ILE A 283 3.96 -6.69 -4.76
N GLY A 284 3.16 -7.74 -4.53
CA GLY A 284 1.70 -7.72 -4.65
C GLY A 284 1.08 -6.66 -3.73
N SER A 285 1.57 -6.55 -2.50
CA SER A 285 1.11 -5.54 -1.55
C SER A 285 1.46 -4.11 -1.97
N ALA A 286 2.61 -3.92 -2.62
CA ALA A 286 3.05 -2.61 -3.10
C ALA A 286 2.30 -2.16 -4.37
N VAL A 287 2.01 -3.09 -5.27
CA VAL A 287 1.33 -2.80 -6.54
C VAL A 287 -0.19 -2.80 -6.39
N GLY A 288 -0.73 -3.78 -5.65
CA GLY A 288 -2.16 -4.02 -5.53
C GLY A 288 -2.89 -3.07 -4.59
N PHE A 289 -2.18 -2.35 -3.73
CA PHE A 289 -2.78 -1.49 -2.72
C PHE A 289 -2.16 -0.10 -2.76
N GLU A 290 -2.99 0.89 -2.40
CA GLU A 290 -2.53 2.25 -2.17
C GLU A 290 -2.95 2.71 -0.78
N THR A 291 -2.17 3.61 -0.21
CA THR A 291 -2.49 4.22 1.07
C THR A 291 -3.26 5.51 0.82
N VAL A 292 -4.55 5.51 1.14
CA VAL A 292 -5.42 6.70 1.06
C VAL A 292 -5.74 7.20 2.44
N ASN A 293 -5.77 8.52 2.58
CA ASN A 293 -6.23 9.18 3.79
C ASN A 293 -7.76 9.18 3.81
N ARG A 294 -8.37 8.21 4.51
CA ARG A 294 -9.82 8.14 4.69
C ARG A 294 -10.24 9.01 5.86
N GLU A 295 -11.16 9.93 5.60
CA GLU A 295 -11.74 10.79 6.63
C GLU A 295 -12.54 9.97 7.65
N ILE A 296 -12.33 10.26 8.93
CA ILE A 296 -13.07 9.67 10.05
C ILE A 296 -13.92 10.72 10.78
N THR A 297 -14.26 11.80 10.08
CA THR A 297 -15.05 12.94 10.56
C THR A 297 -16.38 12.51 11.17
N ASP A 298 -17.03 11.49 10.58
CA ASP A 298 -18.34 10.98 11.00
C ASP A 298 -18.35 10.53 12.47
N TRP A 299 -17.28 9.89 12.94
CA TRP A 299 -17.16 9.44 14.34
C TRP A 299 -17.12 10.62 15.33
N PHE A 300 -16.43 11.70 14.95
CA PHE A 300 -16.34 12.90 15.78
C PHE A 300 -17.64 13.71 15.77
N VAL A 301 -18.32 13.79 14.63
CA VAL A 301 -19.65 14.41 14.52
C VAL A 301 -20.65 13.61 15.34
N GLY A 302 -20.71 12.29 15.19
CA GLY A 302 -21.60 11.41 15.96
C GLY A 302 -21.38 11.55 17.46
N GLY A 303 -20.12 11.51 17.91
CA GLY A 303 -19.76 11.72 19.32
C GLY A 303 -20.15 13.09 19.85
N SER A 304 -19.95 14.16 19.04
CA SER A 304 -20.36 15.52 19.44
C SER A 304 -21.86 15.67 19.61
N LEU A 305 -22.66 15.04 18.73
CA LEU A 305 -24.12 15.05 18.83
C LEU A 305 -24.61 14.32 20.09
N VAL A 306 -23.98 13.19 20.42
CA VAL A 306 -24.30 12.46 21.68
C VAL A 306 -24.01 13.33 22.90
N LEU A 307 -22.84 13.99 22.93
CA LEU A 307 -22.47 14.92 24.02
C LEU A 307 -23.42 16.11 24.09
N LEU A 308 -23.87 16.63 22.95
CA LEU A 308 -24.84 17.73 22.89
C LEU A 308 -26.19 17.32 23.49
N ALA A 309 -26.69 16.15 23.09
CA ALA A 309 -27.94 15.59 23.62
C ALA A 309 -27.83 15.33 25.14
N LEU A 310 -26.68 14.80 25.59
CA LEU A 310 -26.40 14.58 27.01
C LEU A 310 -26.39 15.91 27.80
N SER A 311 -25.73 16.94 27.25
CA SER A 311 -25.70 18.27 27.86
C SER A 311 -27.10 18.88 27.99
N ALA A 312 -27.92 18.77 26.93
CA ALA A 312 -29.30 19.23 26.94
C ALA A 312 -30.15 18.45 27.95
N GLY A 313 -30.04 17.12 27.99
CA GLY A 313 -30.72 16.26 28.94
C GLY A 313 -30.36 16.60 30.39
N LEU A 314 -29.09 16.74 30.71
CA LEU A 314 -28.62 17.13 32.05
C LEU A 314 -29.12 18.53 32.46
N SER A 315 -29.16 19.45 31.50
CA SER A 315 -29.66 20.81 31.76
C SER A 315 -31.15 20.83 32.03
N LEU A 316 -31.94 20.07 31.29
CA LEU A 316 -33.40 19.94 31.49
C LEU A 316 -33.74 19.24 32.80
N LEU A 317 -33.03 18.12 33.12
CA LEU A 317 -33.27 17.36 34.31
C LEU A 317 -32.98 18.15 35.62
N TRP A 318 -31.91 19.00 35.60
CA TRP A 318 -31.50 19.68 36.81
C TRP A 318 -31.94 21.12 36.91
N PHE A 319 -32.20 21.79 35.82
CA PHE A 319 -32.47 23.24 35.80
C PHE A 319 -33.74 23.62 35.03
N GLN A 320 -34.40 22.67 34.36
CA GLN A 320 -35.55 22.91 33.47
C GLN A 320 -35.30 24.03 32.45
N ARG A 321 -34.05 24.17 32.01
CA ARG A 321 -33.58 25.17 31.02
C ARG A 321 -32.66 24.50 30.04
N LEU A 322 -32.75 24.93 28.77
CA LEU A 322 -31.73 24.55 27.78
C LEU A 322 -30.40 25.23 28.08
N PRO A 323 -29.27 24.61 27.76
CA PRO A 323 -27.93 25.13 28.01
C PRO A 323 -27.62 26.42 27.26
#